data_720ce8b0f6e589824aeb3633a906a88b
#
_entry.id   720ce8b0f6e589824aeb3633a906a88b
#
_cell.length_a   1.000
_cell.length_b   1.000
_cell.length_c   1.000
_cell.angle_alpha   90.00
_cell.angle_beta   90.00
_cell.angle_gamma   90.00
#
_symmetry.space_group_name_H-M   'P 1'
#
loop_
_entity.id
_entity.type
_entity.pdbx_description
1 polymer ?
#
loop_
_entity_poly.entity_id
_entity_poly.type
_entity_poly.pdbx_seq_one_letter_code
_entity_poly.pdbx_strand_id
1 'polypeptide(L)'
;MKRCLIITGGKLDLSFAGSFLGQETFDKIIAVDAGLEAVKALGLEPDMIVGDFDTVKPEVLAYYRRMEHIVWDARQPEKDETDTELALLKAQATGCSEVVVLGATGGRMDHTLGNIHLLFPCLQKGMEAYILDSQNRIYLIDKERTFNRREIWGKYISFLPLTEEVRGITLTGFKYPLHEKDIEIGTSLCISNELVGEEGAITFTDGVLIVVESHD
;
A
#
# COMPACT_ATOMS: atom_id res chain seq x y z
N MET A 1 -11.88 4.29 -13.67
CA MET A 1 -10.76 4.42 -12.71
C MET A 1 -9.77 3.33 -13.06
N LYS A 2 -8.50 3.65 -13.29
CA LYS A 2 -7.50 2.64 -13.70
C LYS A 2 -6.76 2.16 -12.47
N ARG A 3 -6.76 0.85 -12.24
CA ARG A 3 -6.20 0.20 -11.05
C ARG A 3 -4.90 -0.54 -11.38
N CYS A 4 -3.88 -0.37 -10.54
CA CYS A 4 -2.61 -1.05 -10.68
C CYS A 4 -2.33 -1.95 -9.47
N LEU A 5 -1.84 -3.15 -9.72
CA LEU A 5 -1.24 -4.04 -8.72
C LEU A 5 0.28 -3.95 -8.81
N ILE A 6 0.94 -3.71 -7.69
CA ILE A 6 2.39 -3.82 -7.57
C ILE A 6 2.70 -4.97 -6.60
N ILE A 7 3.57 -5.90 -7.00
CA ILE A 7 4.04 -6.99 -6.12
C ILE A 7 5.54 -6.83 -5.93
N THR A 8 5.95 -6.51 -4.68
CA THR A 8 7.35 -6.28 -4.32
C THR A 8 7.98 -7.50 -3.66
N GLY A 9 9.31 -7.46 -3.47
CA GLY A 9 10.10 -8.59 -2.99
C GLY A 9 10.06 -8.88 -1.48
N GLY A 10 9.19 -8.21 -0.69
CA GLY A 10 9.03 -8.50 0.72
C GLY A 10 8.26 -9.81 0.98
N LYS A 11 7.98 -10.08 2.25
CA LYS A 11 7.26 -11.30 2.63
C LYS A 11 5.79 -11.21 2.21
N LEU A 12 5.35 -12.12 1.36
CA LEU A 12 3.96 -12.20 0.89
C LEU A 12 3.35 -13.56 1.25
N ASP A 13 2.20 -13.54 1.93
CA ASP A 13 1.35 -14.73 2.10
C ASP A 13 0.64 -15.01 0.77
N LEU A 14 1.04 -16.08 0.08
CA LEU A 14 0.49 -16.46 -1.22
C LEU A 14 -0.96 -16.94 -1.14
N SER A 15 -1.40 -17.50 -0.02
CA SER A 15 -2.79 -17.93 0.18
C SER A 15 -3.71 -16.72 0.27
N PHE A 16 -3.31 -15.74 1.08
CA PHE A 16 -3.99 -14.45 1.18
C PHE A 16 -4.02 -13.74 -0.19
N ALA A 17 -2.85 -13.59 -0.82
CA ALA A 17 -2.74 -12.90 -2.10
C ALA A 17 -3.63 -13.57 -3.19
N GLY A 18 -3.63 -14.90 -3.28
CA GLY A 18 -4.48 -15.64 -4.20
C GLY A 18 -5.97 -15.42 -3.95
N SER A 19 -6.40 -15.42 -2.67
CA SER A 19 -7.79 -15.15 -2.30
C SER A 19 -8.22 -13.72 -2.62
N PHE A 20 -7.37 -12.74 -2.32
CA PHE A 20 -7.59 -11.33 -2.64
C PHE A 20 -7.71 -11.11 -4.14
N LEU A 21 -6.76 -11.62 -4.92
CA LEU A 21 -6.73 -11.47 -6.38
C LEU A 21 -7.87 -12.20 -7.09
N GLY A 22 -8.44 -13.23 -6.46
CA GLY A 22 -9.64 -13.91 -6.97
C GLY A 22 -10.92 -13.06 -6.89
N GLN A 23 -10.91 -11.97 -6.11
CA GLN A 23 -12.06 -11.08 -5.90
C GLN A 23 -11.85 -9.69 -6.53
N GLU A 24 -10.62 -9.37 -6.93
CA GLU A 24 -10.23 -8.06 -7.42
C GLU A 24 -9.73 -8.11 -8.86
N THR A 25 -9.88 -7.01 -9.59
CA THR A 25 -9.37 -6.86 -10.95
C THR A 25 -8.47 -5.65 -11.07
N PHE A 26 -7.41 -5.79 -11.85
CA PHE A 26 -6.42 -4.75 -12.08
C PHE A 26 -6.19 -4.54 -13.57
N ASP A 27 -6.07 -3.28 -14.00
CA ASP A 27 -5.77 -2.92 -15.39
C ASP A 27 -4.29 -3.06 -15.72
N LYS A 28 -3.43 -3.04 -14.68
CA LYS A 28 -1.99 -3.17 -14.79
C LYS A 28 -1.41 -3.96 -13.63
N ILE A 29 -0.41 -4.79 -13.93
CA ILE A 29 0.37 -5.54 -12.95
C ILE A 29 1.84 -5.20 -13.14
N ILE A 30 2.50 -4.74 -12.07
CA ILE A 30 3.94 -4.45 -12.05
C ILE A 30 4.60 -5.37 -11.03
N ALA A 31 5.57 -6.15 -11.47
CA ALA A 31 6.41 -6.96 -10.59
C ALA A 31 7.72 -6.21 -10.27
N VAL A 32 8.16 -6.29 -9.01
CA VAL A 32 9.36 -5.60 -8.54
C VAL A 32 10.32 -6.62 -7.94
N ASP A 33 11.50 -6.76 -8.53
CA ASP A 33 12.58 -7.66 -8.10
C ASP A 33 12.10 -9.08 -7.72
N ALA A 34 12.42 -9.55 -6.51
CA ALA A 34 12.00 -10.86 -6.00
C ALA A 34 10.49 -11.05 -5.96
N GLY A 35 9.67 -9.97 -6.01
CA GLY A 35 8.22 -10.05 -6.18
C GLY A 35 7.79 -10.79 -7.45
N LEU A 36 8.66 -10.86 -8.46
CA LEU A 36 8.43 -11.65 -9.67
C LEU A 36 8.26 -13.16 -9.39
N GLU A 37 8.90 -13.68 -8.33
CA GLU A 37 8.70 -15.07 -7.91
C GLU A 37 7.27 -15.30 -7.39
N ALA A 38 6.74 -14.35 -6.61
CA ALA A 38 5.35 -14.40 -6.14
C ALA A 38 4.36 -14.25 -7.29
N VAL A 39 4.61 -13.35 -8.24
CA VAL A 39 3.82 -13.19 -9.48
C VAL A 39 3.72 -14.53 -10.22
N LYS A 40 4.85 -15.25 -10.36
CA LYS A 40 4.87 -16.57 -10.99
C LYS A 40 4.10 -17.63 -10.19
N ALA A 41 4.28 -17.65 -8.87
CA ALA A 41 3.59 -18.60 -8.00
C ALA A 41 2.06 -18.41 -8.00
N LEU A 42 1.60 -17.17 -8.19
CA LEU A 42 0.19 -16.80 -8.31
C LEU A 42 -0.37 -16.99 -9.73
N GLY A 43 0.47 -17.41 -10.71
CA GLY A 43 0.04 -17.61 -12.09
C GLY A 43 -0.31 -16.31 -12.82
N LEU A 44 0.25 -15.18 -12.39
CA LEU A 44 -0.02 -13.88 -12.99
C LEU A 44 0.95 -13.59 -14.16
N GLU A 45 0.48 -12.76 -15.09
CA GLU A 45 1.31 -12.18 -16.15
C GLU A 45 1.45 -10.68 -15.90
N PRO A 46 2.66 -10.17 -15.58
CA PRO A 46 2.87 -8.75 -15.35
C PRO A 46 2.92 -7.99 -16.68
N ASP A 47 2.44 -6.75 -16.69
CA ASP A 47 2.65 -5.82 -17.82
C ASP A 47 4.07 -5.24 -17.80
N MET A 48 4.65 -5.10 -16.61
CA MET A 48 5.97 -4.50 -16.42
C MET A 48 6.74 -5.21 -15.30
N ILE A 49 8.05 -5.33 -15.48
CA ILE A 49 8.97 -5.85 -14.47
C ILE A 49 10.03 -4.77 -14.25
N VAL A 50 10.24 -4.39 -12.98
CA VAL A 50 11.15 -3.32 -12.55
C VAL A 50 12.16 -3.88 -11.57
N GLY A 51 13.43 -3.52 -11.69
CA GLY A 51 14.49 -3.90 -10.75
C GLY A 51 15.83 -4.21 -11.41
N ASP A 52 16.80 -4.65 -10.61
CA ASP A 52 18.11 -5.13 -11.09
C ASP A 52 18.16 -6.67 -11.25
N PHE A 53 17.16 -7.34 -10.64
CA PHE A 53 16.92 -8.80 -10.74
C PHE A 53 18.00 -9.70 -10.15
N ASP A 54 18.91 -9.16 -9.33
CA ASP A 54 20.04 -9.90 -8.75
C ASP A 54 19.59 -11.00 -7.77
N THR A 55 18.42 -10.81 -7.15
CA THR A 55 17.80 -11.73 -6.18
C THR A 55 16.81 -12.71 -6.80
N VAL A 56 16.43 -12.52 -8.08
CA VAL A 56 15.42 -13.33 -8.76
C VAL A 56 16.03 -14.62 -9.33
N LYS A 57 15.37 -15.75 -9.10
CA LYS A 57 15.82 -17.05 -9.65
C LYS A 57 15.92 -17.04 -11.18
N PRO A 58 17.02 -17.54 -11.76
CA PRO A 58 17.23 -17.54 -13.22
C PRO A 58 16.11 -18.18 -14.03
N GLU A 59 15.48 -19.24 -13.51
CA GLU A 59 14.36 -19.92 -14.17
C GLU A 59 13.08 -19.10 -14.19
N VAL A 60 12.90 -18.18 -13.24
CA VAL A 60 11.77 -17.23 -13.22
C VAL A 60 11.99 -16.15 -14.27
N LEU A 61 13.19 -15.57 -14.32
CA LEU A 61 13.57 -14.62 -15.37
C LEU A 61 13.44 -15.22 -16.76
N ALA A 62 13.97 -16.46 -16.97
CA ALA A 62 13.88 -17.16 -18.25
C ALA A 62 12.43 -17.45 -18.68
N TYR A 63 11.53 -17.68 -17.71
CA TYR A 63 10.11 -17.88 -17.99
C TYR A 63 9.47 -16.61 -18.57
N TYR A 64 9.62 -15.46 -17.89
CA TYR A 64 8.99 -14.21 -18.33
C TYR A 64 9.68 -13.55 -19.52
N ARG A 65 10.98 -13.78 -19.75
CA ARG A 65 11.68 -13.27 -20.95
C ARG A 65 11.17 -13.83 -22.27
N ARG A 66 10.35 -14.88 -22.25
CA ARG A 66 9.69 -15.45 -23.45
C ARG A 66 8.40 -14.69 -23.81
N MET A 67 7.94 -13.80 -22.94
CA MET A 67 6.70 -13.05 -23.11
C MET A 67 7.04 -11.66 -23.68
N GLU A 68 6.87 -11.48 -24.98
CA GLU A 68 7.29 -10.26 -25.71
C GLU A 68 6.50 -9.01 -25.32
N HIS A 69 5.29 -9.17 -24.75
CA HIS A 69 4.44 -8.05 -24.33
C HIS A 69 4.88 -7.38 -23.03
N ILE A 70 5.75 -8.02 -22.25
CA ILE A 70 6.19 -7.51 -20.95
C ILE A 70 7.25 -6.42 -21.14
N VAL A 71 7.00 -5.27 -20.52
CA VAL A 71 7.98 -4.18 -20.49
C VAL A 71 8.99 -4.43 -19.37
N TRP A 72 10.26 -4.49 -19.71
CA TRP A 72 11.36 -4.63 -18.76
C TRP A 72 12.01 -3.28 -18.51
N ASP A 73 11.98 -2.81 -17.27
CA ASP A 73 12.76 -1.65 -16.82
C ASP A 73 13.90 -2.13 -15.92
N ALA A 74 14.96 -2.66 -16.58
CA ALA A 74 16.17 -3.10 -15.92
C ALA A 74 17.02 -1.87 -15.54
N ARG A 75 17.31 -1.72 -14.26
CA ARG A 75 18.10 -0.60 -13.74
C ARG A 75 19.42 -1.09 -13.16
N GLN A 76 20.43 -0.21 -13.18
CA GLN A 76 21.66 -0.48 -12.44
C GLN A 76 21.41 -0.32 -10.93
N PRO A 77 22.14 -1.08 -10.08
CA PRO A 77 21.98 -1.01 -8.62
C PRO A 77 22.26 0.37 -8.02
N GLU A 78 23.11 1.17 -8.69
CA GLU A 78 23.50 2.52 -8.25
C GLU A 78 22.49 3.56 -8.74
N LYS A 79 21.38 3.73 -8.03
CA LYS A 79 20.36 4.75 -8.28
C LYS A 79 19.85 5.32 -6.96
N ASP A 80 19.24 6.51 -7.00
CA ASP A 80 18.73 7.19 -5.83
C ASP A 80 17.39 6.60 -5.36
N GLU A 81 16.56 6.09 -6.29
CA GLU A 81 15.23 5.55 -6.00
C GLU A 81 15.26 4.05 -5.71
N THR A 82 14.39 3.60 -4.81
CA THR A 82 14.11 2.17 -4.63
C THR A 82 13.26 1.62 -5.79
N ASP A 83 13.29 0.29 -6.02
CA ASP A 83 12.50 -0.32 -7.09
C ASP A 83 11.00 -0.21 -6.85
N THR A 84 10.55 -0.19 -5.57
CA THR A 84 9.16 0.08 -5.22
C THR A 84 8.76 1.52 -5.59
N GLU A 85 9.63 2.50 -5.34
CA GLU A 85 9.40 3.89 -5.74
C GLU A 85 9.26 4.02 -7.26
N LEU A 86 10.16 3.41 -8.02
CA LEU A 86 10.07 3.37 -9.48
C LEU A 86 8.77 2.75 -9.96
N ALA A 87 8.33 1.64 -9.35
CA ALA A 87 7.07 0.99 -9.72
C ALA A 87 5.87 1.92 -9.49
N LEU A 88 5.84 2.66 -8.37
CA LEU A 88 4.79 3.66 -8.09
C LEU A 88 4.81 4.80 -9.11
N LEU A 89 5.99 5.32 -9.46
CA LEU A 89 6.14 6.34 -10.51
C LEU A 89 5.67 5.83 -11.88
N LYS A 90 5.96 4.56 -12.22
CA LYS A 90 5.47 3.93 -13.46
C LYS A 90 3.96 3.74 -13.47
N ALA A 91 3.37 3.28 -12.35
CA ALA A 91 1.92 3.18 -12.21
C ALA A 91 1.26 4.54 -12.47
N GLN A 92 1.78 5.61 -11.86
CA GLN A 92 1.31 6.97 -12.09
C GLN A 92 1.45 7.40 -13.54
N ALA A 93 2.63 7.20 -14.17
CA ALA A 93 2.90 7.57 -15.55
C ALA A 93 1.97 6.85 -16.55
N THR A 94 1.44 5.67 -16.19
CA THR A 94 0.46 4.93 -16.99
C THR A 94 -0.99 5.37 -16.76
N GLY A 95 -1.21 6.39 -15.91
CA GLY A 95 -2.51 6.96 -15.61
C GLY A 95 -3.34 6.14 -14.61
N CYS A 96 -2.71 5.32 -13.79
CA CYS A 96 -3.39 4.63 -12.69
C CYS A 96 -3.79 5.65 -11.63
N SER A 97 -5.04 5.59 -11.18
CA SER A 97 -5.58 6.44 -10.12
C SER A 97 -5.67 5.71 -8.77
N GLU A 98 -5.56 4.39 -8.79
CA GLU A 98 -5.49 3.53 -7.61
C GLU A 98 -4.37 2.52 -7.76
N VAL A 99 -3.60 2.30 -6.68
CA VAL A 99 -2.51 1.32 -6.63
C VAL A 99 -2.63 0.48 -5.37
N VAL A 100 -2.56 -0.84 -5.53
CA VAL A 100 -2.41 -1.78 -4.41
C VAL A 100 -1.01 -2.37 -4.45
N VAL A 101 -0.29 -2.30 -3.34
CA VAL A 101 1.07 -2.83 -3.19
C VAL A 101 1.05 -4.03 -2.26
N LEU A 102 1.39 -5.20 -2.77
CA LEU A 102 1.58 -6.43 -2.02
C LEU A 102 3.08 -6.71 -1.81
N GLY A 103 3.43 -7.40 -0.71
CA GLY A 103 4.81 -7.73 -0.40
C GLY A 103 5.66 -6.54 0.08
N ALA A 104 5.04 -5.45 0.49
CA ALA A 104 5.72 -4.24 0.97
C ALA A 104 6.03 -4.26 2.48
N THR A 105 5.60 -5.31 3.18
CA THR A 105 5.74 -5.51 4.64
C THR A 105 6.44 -6.84 4.95
N GLY A 106 6.60 -7.14 6.25
CA GLY A 106 7.00 -8.49 6.70
C GLY A 106 8.46 -8.86 6.51
N GLY A 107 9.33 -7.88 6.28
CA GLY A 107 10.77 -8.06 6.13
C GLY A 107 11.57 -7.05 6.95
N ARG A 108 12.55 -6.43 6.31
CA ARG A 108 13.33 -5.34 6.91
C ARG A 108 12.43 -4.15 7.24
N MET A 109 12.52 -3.63 8.45
CA MET A 109 11.68 -2.52 8.92
C MET A 109 11.97 -1.20 8.19
N ASP A 110 13.21 -0.95 7.77
CA ASP A 110 13.58 0.21 6.97
C ASP A 110 12.84 0.23 5.62
N HIS A 111 12.72 -0.92 4.96
CA HIS A 111 11.92 -1.04 3.74
C HIS A 111 10.43 -0.83 4.01
N THR A 112 9.88 -1.42 5.09
CA THR A 112 8.47 -1.23 5.45
C THR A 112 8.15 0.24 5.71
N LEU A 113 8.98 0.93 6.52
CA LEU A 113 8.81 2.36 6.79
C LEU A 113 8.98 3.20 5.52
N GLY A 114 10.00 2.91 4.70
CA GLY A 114 10.19 3.57 3.42
C GLY A 114 8.97 3.42 2.50
N ASN A 115 8.43 2.21 2.37
CA ASN A 115 7.24 1.95 1.56
C ASN A 115 6.01 2.73 2.04
N ILE A 116 5.83 2.88 3.38
CA ILE A 116 4.76 3.72 3.94
C ILE A 116 4.97 5.19 3.56
N HIS A 117 6.20 5.70 3.64
CA HIS A 117 6.53 7.08 3.23
C HIS A 117 6.32 7.31 1.73
N LEU A 118 6.53 6.31 0.89
CA LEU A 118 6.27 6.41 -0.56
C LEU A 118 4.77 6.60 -0.91
N LEU A 119 3.86 6.36 0.01
CA LEU A 119 2.44 6.68 -0.18
C LEU A 119 2.20 8.20 -0.19
N PHE A 120 3.09 9.01 0.41
CA PHE A 120 2.90 10.45 0.49
C PHE A 120 2.99 11.15 -0.88
N PRO A 121 4.01 10.96 -1.72
CA PRO A 121 3.98 11.50 -3.08
C PRO A 121 2.81 10.97 -3.93
N CYS A 122 2.30 9.75 -3.65
CA CYS A 122 1.09 9.26 -4.32
C CYS A 122 -0.13 10.11 -3.94
N LEU A 123 -0.35 10.33 -2.64
CA LEU A 123 -1.42 11.17 -2.12
C LEU A 123 -1.36 12.59 -2.70
N GLN A 124 -0.19 13.24 -2.69
CA GLN A 124 0.01 14.58 -3.22
C GLN A 124 -0.35 14.72 -4.71
N LYS A 125 -0.24 13.62 -5.46
CA LYS A 125 -0.57 13.56 -6.89
C LYS A 125 -1.98 13.05 -7.16
N GLY A 126 -2.79 12.85 -6.12
CA GLY A 126 -4.18 12.39 -6.24
C GLY A 126 -4.31 10.91 -6.63
N MET A 127 -3.27 10.10 -6.41
CA MET A 127 -3.30 8.65 -6.62
C MET A 127 -3.55 7.97 -5.28
N GLU A 128 -4.64 7.22 -5.16
CA GLU A 128 -4.91 6.40 -3.97
C GLU A 128 -3.97 5.19 -3.96
N ALA A 129 -3.15 5.06 -2.93
CA ALA A 129 -2.20 3.97 -2.81
C ALA A 129 -2.37 3.24 -1.48
N TYR A 130 -2.43 1.91 -1.57
CA TYR A 130 -2.64 1.01 -0.43
C TYR A 130 -1.51 0.00 -0.35
N ILE A 131 -0.89 -0.13 0.81
CA ILE A 131 -0.08 -1.31 1.14
C ILE A 131 -1.01 -2.31 1.80
N LEU A 132 -0.99 -3.54 1.31
CA LEU A 132 -1.89 -4.58 1.77
C LEU A 132 -1.11 -5.87 2.10
N ASP A 133 -1.39 -6.43 3.26
CA ASP A 133 -0.96 -7.78 3.64
C ASP A 133 -2.13 -8.55 4.29
N SER A 134 -1.85 -9.77 4.78
CA SER A 134 -2.89 -10.60 5.39
C SER A 134 -3.56 -9.99 6.63
N GLN A 135 -2.92 -9.04 7.30
CA GLN A 135 -3.41 -8.46 8.55
C GLN A 135 -3.70 -6.97 8.43
N ASN A 136 -3.12 -6.26 7.45
CA ASN A 136 -3.11 -4.81 7.40
C ASN A 136 -3.51 -4.26 6.04
N ARG A 137 -4.27 -3.16 6.04
CA ARG A 137 -4.43 -2.22 4.94
C ARG A 137 -3.92 -0.86 5.39
N ILE A 138 -2.85 -0.36 4.78
CA ILE A 138 -2.16 0.88 5.16
C ILE A 138 -2.29 1.89 4.02
N TYR A 139 -2.71 3.11 4.32
CA TYR A 139 -2.83 4.20 3.37
C TYR A 139 -2.77 5.56 4.06
N LEU A 140 -2.75 6.64 3.29
CA LEU A 140 -2.71 8.01 3.83
C LEU A 140 -4.00 8.75 3.51
N ILE A 141 -4.35 9.68 4.42
CA ILE A 141 -5.42 10.66 4.21
C ILE A 141 -4.93 12.06 4.59
N ASP A 142 -5.34 13.06 3.81
CA ASP A 142 -5.13 14.50 4.03
C ASP A 142 -6.44 15.30 4.18
N LYS A 143 -7.55 14.59 4.27
CA LYS A 143 -8.90 15.14 4.39
C LYS A 143 -9.81 14.17 5.14
N GLU A 144 -11.02 14.64 5.45
CA GLU A 144 -12.07 13.83 6.06
C GLU A 144 -12.30 12.50 5.34
N ARG A 145 -12.64 11.45 6.11
CA ARG A 145 -13.00 10.13 5.59
C ARG A 145 -14.08 9.48 6.43
N THR A 146 -15.03 8.84 5.74
CA THR A 146 -16.04 7.95 6.35
C THR A 146 -15.60 6.50 6.19
N PHE A 147 -15.82 5.71 7.22
CA PHE A 147 -15.56 4.27 7.29
C PHE A 147 -16.87 3.52 7.41
N ASN A 148 -17.08 2.55 6.53
CA ASN A 148 -18.23 1.66 6.58
C ASN A 148 -17.75 0.28 7.10
N ARG A 149 -18.46 -0.29 8.07
CA ARG A 149 -18.11 -1.60 8.68
C ARG A 149 -17.96 -2.73 7.67
N ARG A 150 -18.64 -2.65 6.53
CA ARG A 150 -18.59 -3.68 5.47
C ARG A 150 -17.39 -3.52 4.54
N GLU A 151 -16.72 -2.36 4.58
CA GLU A 151 -15.64 -2.00 3.66
C GLU A 151 -14.28 -1.91 4.35
N ILE A 152 -14.25 -1.83 5.70
CA ILE A 152 -13.01 -1.84 6.46
C ILE A 152 -12.32 -3.19 6.37
N TRP A 153 -10.98 -3.16 6.30
CA TRP A 153 -10.15 -4.35 6.15
C TRP A 153 -10.12 -5.25 7.39
N GLY A 154 -10.28 -4.68 8.56
CA GLY A 154 -10.21 -5.41 9.81
C GLY A 154 -10.98 -4.74 10.94
N LYS A 155 -10.91 -5.32 12.12
CA LYS A 155 -11.61 -4.83 13.31
C LYS A 155 -11.08 -3.46 13.78
N TYR A 156 -9.76 -3.27 13.71
CA TYR A 156 -9.09 -2.11 14.26
C TYR A 156 -8.80 -1.07 13.19
N ILE A 157 -8.95 0.19 13.55
CA ILE A 157 -8.58 1.34 12.71
C ILE A 157 -7.72 2.25 13.56
N SER A 158 -6.47 2.44 13.11
CA SER A 158 -5.50 3.31 13.77
C SER A 158 -5.21 4.53 12.91
N PHE A 159 -5.00 5.66 13.56
CA PHE A 159 -4.61 6.91 12.93
C PHE A 159 -3.32 7.41 13.56
N LEU A 160 -2.25 7.50 12.75
CA LEU A 160 -0.93 7.96 13.19
C LEU A 160 -0.53 9.20 12.40
N PRO A 161 -0.02 10.26 13.03
CA PRO A 161 0.51 11.40 12.29
C PRO A 161 1.66 10.99 11.36
N LEU A 162 1.58 11.38 10.08
CA LEU A 162 2.72 11.35 9.17
C LEU A 162 3.47 12.69 9.20
N THR A 163 2.74 13.79 9.32
CA THR A 163 3.27 15.13 9.56
C THR A 163 3.58 15.33 11.04
N GLU A 164 4.39 16.34 11.38
CA GLU A 164 4.78 16.64 12.77
C GLU A 164 3.56 16.75 13.70
N GLU A 165 2.48 17.37 13.19
CA GLU A 165 1.21 17.56 13.88
C GLU A 165 0.03 17.32 12.94
N VAL A 166 -1.09 16.85 13.46
CA VAL A 166 -2.39 16.83 12.80
C VAL A 166 -3.41 17.49 13.70
N ARG A 167 -4.14 18.50 13.19
CA ARG A 167 -4.96 19.42 13.99
C ARG A 167 -6.45 19.19 13.85
N GLY A 168 -7.16 19.42 14.95
CA GLY A 168 -8.62 19.44 14.98
C GLY A 168 -9.28 18.09 14.71
N ILE A 169 -8.64 16.98 15.10
CA ILE A 169 -9.17 15.64 14.86
C ILE A 169 -10.46 15.44 15.64
N THR A 170 -11.52 15.10 14.93
CA THR A 170 -12.78 14.65 15.47
C THR A 170 -13.10 13.25 14.95
N LEU A 171 -13.32 12.31 15.87
CA LEU A 171 -13.72 10.93 15.58
C LEU A 171 -15.15 10.70 16.07
N THR A 172 -16.05 10.36 15.15
CA THR A 172 -17.45 10.04 15.44
C THR A 172 -17.76 8.59 15.00
N GLY A 173 -18.63 7.90 15.74
CA GLY A 173 -18.96 6.50 15.45
C GLY A 173 -17.87 5.49 15.83
N PHE A 174 -16.84 5.92 16.55
CA PHE A 174 -15.76 5.10 17.06
C PHE A 174 -15.91 4.86 18.56
N LYS A 175 -15.34 3.75 19.06
CA LYS A 175 -15.35 3.33 20.46
C LYS A 175 -14.61 4.35 21.36
N TYR A 176 -13.56 4.94 20.83
CA TYR A 176 -12.79 6.02 21.47
C TYR A 176 -12.96 7.29 20.66
N PRO A 177 -14.07 8.05 20.88
CA PRO A 177 -14.33 9.27 20.13
C PRO A 177 -13.38 10.40 20.55
N LEU A 178 -13.12 11.31 19.64
CA LEU A 178 -12.36 12.55 19.90
C LEU A 178 -13.15 13.75 19.41
N HIS A 179 -12.87 14.91 19.97
CA HIS A 179 -13.45 16.17 19.55
C HIS A 179 -12.38 17.25 19.50
N GLU A 180 -12.14 17.77 18.28
CA GLU A 180 -11.18 18.85 18.00
C GLU A 180 -9.81 18.68 18.68
N LYS A 181 -9.26 17.47 18.63
CA LYS A 181 -8.01 17.13 19.30
C LYS A 181 -6.82 17.25 18.35
N ASP A 182 -5.80 17.98 18.74
CA ASP A 182 -4.50 17.98 18.06
C ASP A 182 -3.67 16.78 18.55
N ILE A 183 -2.97 16.14 17.62
CA ILE A 183 -2.03 15.05 17.92
C ILE A 183 -0.71 15.28 17.20
N GLU A 184 0.39 14.91 17.86
CA GLU A 184 1.75 15.04 17.35
C GLU A 184 2.38 13.67 17.12
N ILE A 185 3.45 13.61 16.31
CA ILE A 185 4.30 12.42 16.18
C ILE A 185 4.77 11.98 17.58
N GLY A 186 4.70 10.67 17.85
CA GLY A 186 5.06 10.10 19.14
C GLY A 186 3.86 9.80 20.05
N THR A 187 2.64 10.24 19.69
CA THR A 187 1.43 9.84 20.41
C THR A 187 0.96 8.45 20.02
N SER A 188 0.32 7.74 20.94
CA SER A 188 -0.40 6.48 20.69
C SER A 188 -1.92 6.63 20.82
N LEU A 189 -2.43 7.87 20.94
CA LEU A 189 -3.81 8.17 21.32
C LEU A 189 -4.86 7.53 20.36
N CYS A 190 -4.56 7.45 19.08
CA CYS A 190 -5.52 6.97 18.06
C CYS A 190 -5.20 5.55 17.56
N ILE A 191 -4.49 4.74 18.34
CA ILE A 191 -4.16 3.35 17.95
C ILE A 191 -5.28 2.40 18.40
N SER A 192 -5.61 1.41 17.55
CA SER A 192 -6.57 0.33 17.81
C SER A 192 -7.98 0.82 18.17
N ASN A 193 -8.47 1.83 17.48
CA ASN A 193 -9.87 2.23 17.58
C ASN A 193 -10.78 1.23 16.83
N GLU A 194 -12.06 1.23 17.13
CA GLU A 194 -13.05 0.31 16.58
C GLU A 194 -14.34 1.08 16.22
N LEU A 195 -15.02 0.68 15.15
CA LEU A 195 -16.36 1.20 14.88
C LEU A 195 -17.35 0.66 15.92
N VAL A 196 -18.22 1.54 16.44
CA VAL A 196 -19.31 1.13 17.35
C VAL A 196 -20.52 0.65 16.57
N GLY A 197 -20.88 1.37 15.48
CA GLY A 197 -22.02 1.08 14.61
C GLY A 197 -21.59 0.63 13.21
N GLU A 198 -22.45 0.88 12.24
CA GLU A 198 -22.19 0.58 10.82
C GLU A 198 -21.22 1.58 10.19
N GLU A 199 -21.15 2.79 10.71
CA GLU A 199 -20.33 3.87 10.16
C GLU A 199 -19.57 4.62 11.25
N GLY A 200 -18.42 5.16 10.88
CA GLY A 200 -17.64 6.12 11.64
C GLY A 200 -16.97 7.12 10.71
N ALA A 201 -16.66 8.30 11.21
CA ALA A 201 -16.01 9.33 10.43
C ALA A 201 -14.87 9.98 11.19
N ILE A 202 -13.83 10.36 10.45
CA ILE A 202 -12.76 11.23 10.88
C ILE A 202 -12.82 12.54 10.11
N THR A 203 -12.73 13.64 10.82
CA THR A 203 -12.47 14.97 10.25
C THR A 203 -11.27 15.59 10.94
N PHE A 204 -10.54 16.44 10.25
CA PHE A 204 -9.41 17.20 10.77
C PHE A 204 -9.16 18.42 9.86
N THR A 205 -8.42 19.41 10.34
CA THR A 205 -8.25 20.69 9.65
C THR A 205 -6.91 20.84 8.94
N ASP A 206 -5.87 20.13 9.41
CA ASP A 206 -4.51 20.23 8.86
C ASP A 206 -3.71 18.98 9.18
N GLY A 207 -2.73 18.66 8.33
CA GLY A 207 -1.83 17.54 8.47
C GLY A 207 -2.18 16.32 7.62
N VAL A 208 -1.39 15.26 7.76
CA VAL A 208 -1.57 13.96 7.05
C VAL A 208 -1.53 12.83 8.05
N LEU A 209 -2.46 11.91 7.93
CA LEU A 209 -2.57 10.71 8.77
C LEU A 209 -2.21 9.45 7.97
N ILE A 210 -1.43 8.58 8.60
CA ILE A 210 -1.34 7.17 8.23
C ILE A 210 -2.55 6.47 8.83
N VAL A 211 -3.36 5.85 8.00
CA VAL A 211 -4.46 4.98 8.42
C VAL A 211 -3.99 3.53 8.33
N VAL A 212 -4.19 2.79 9.40
CA VAL A 212 -3.96 1.34 9.42
C VAL A 212 -5.25 0.65 9.86
N GLU A 213 -5.86 -0.04 8.93
CA GLU A 213 -6.96 -0.95 9.22
C GLU A 213 -6.38 -2.35 9.40
N SER A 214 -6.67 -3.00 10.53
CA SER A 214 -6.01 -4.27 10.86
C SER A 214 -6.89 -5.22 11.67
N HIS A 215 -6.46 -6.47 11.70
CA HIS A 215 -7.00 -7.52 12.57
C HIS A 215 -5.88 -8.39 13.14
N ASP A 216 -6.18 -9.13 14.22
CA ASP A 216 -5.28 -10.12 14.85
C ASP A 216 -5.14 -11.37 13.99
#